data_89f516b258c9c6231c78f8e07407b243
#
_entry.id   89f516b258c9c6231c78f8e07407b243
#
_cell.length_a   1.000
_cell.length_b   1.000
_cell.length_c   1.000
_cell.angle_alpha   90.00
_cell.angle_beta   90.00
_cell.angle_gamma   90.00
#
_symmetry.space_group_name_H-M   'P 1'
#
loop_
_entity.id
_entity.type
_entity.pdbx_description
1 polymer ?
#
loop_
_entity_poly.entity_id
_entity_poly.type
_entity_poly.pdbx_seq_one_letter_code
_entity_poly.pdbx_strand_id
1 'polypeptide(L)'
;AAGSTLRPPPADPPPVLARGAQADLVYLAHSPANPKTEAIVVPEQSTIRSVADLKGKRVGLNKGSDVNYLLVAALEKAGLSYKDITPVYLPPADARAAFQRGAIDAWVIWDPFLAEVETNAKARQISNAEGLVPHYIFYLASRKFADTYPETAKQVVDELGKLSVWANSHQDEAAGLLSTSTGLDKAIWLKTLARLPYGAERMTPAVYNEQQALADTFTRIGLLPVKVDVRSATWSLDKP
;
A
#
# COMPACT_ATOMS: atom_id res chain seq x y z
N ALA A 1 -17.72 -10.67 -14.72
CA ALA A 1 -16.85 -10.35 -15.81
C ALA A 1 -15.69 -11.34 -15.83
N ALA A 2 -15.80 -12.38 -16.65
CA ALA A 2 -14.70 -13.26 -16.97
C ALA A 2 -13.76 -12.52 -17.93
N GLY A 3 -12.49 -12.35 -17.55
CA GLY A 3 -11.55 -11.98 -18.57
C GLY A 3 -10.27 -11.26 -18.20
N SER A 4 -10.15 -10.57 -17.08
CA SER A 4 -8.85 -9.98 -16.75
C SER A 4 -7.99 -11.00 -16.02
N THR A 5 -7.00 -11.54 -16.70
CA THR A 5 -6.03 -12.49 -16.18
C THR A 5 -4.90 -11.81 -15.42
N LEU A 6 -4.70 -10.52 -15.68
CA LEU A 6 -3.79 -9.62 -14.95
C LEU A 6 -4.61 -8.50 -14.31
N ARG A 7 -4.27 -8.14 -13.10
CA ARG A 7 -4.88 -7.01 -12.37
C ARG A 7 -3.84 -5.93 -12.15
N PRO A 8 -4.27 -4.65 -12.02
CA PRO A 8 -3.36 -3.61 -11.57
C PRO A 8 -2.64 -4.06 -10.30
N PRO A 9 -1.36 -3.70 -10.15
CA PRO A 9 -0.58 -4.13 -8.99
C PRO A 9 -1.20 -3.56 -7.71
N PRO A 10 -1.65 -4.43 -6.79
CA PRO A 10 -2.15 -4.01 -5.49
C PRO A 10 -1.00 -3.85 -4.49
N ALA A 11 -1.22 -3.03 -3.46
CA ALA A 11 -0.39 -2.98 -2.26
C ALA A 11 -0.48 -4.30 -1.44
N ASP A 12 0.14 -4.34 -0.27
CA ASP A 12 0.29 -5.54 0.56
C ASP A 12 -1.00 -6.30 0.93
N PRO A 13 -2.08 -5.64 1.40
CA PRO A 13 -3.23 -6.37 1.93
C PRO A 13 -4.13 -7.04 0.89
N PRO A 14 -4.40 -6.45 -0.29
CA PRO A 14 -5.30 -7.06 -1.26
C PRO A 14 -4.98 -8.50 -1.64
N PRO A 15 -3.72 -8.94 -1.82
CA PRO A 15 -3.40 -10.35 -2.07
C PRO A 15 -3.85 -11.26 -0.94
N VAL A 16 -3.61 -10.86 0.31
CA VAL A 16 -3.98 -11.62 1.51
C VAL A 16 -5.50 -11.69 1.66
N LEU A 17 -6.21 -10.59 1.46
CA LEU A 17 -7.67 -10.55 1.50
C LEU A 17 -8.30 -11.40 0.38
N ALA A 18 -7.75 -11.36 -0.82
CA ALA A 18 -8.19 -12.18 -1.94
C ALA A 18 -7.99 -13.68 -1.66
N ARG A 19 -6.86 -14.06 -1.03
CA ARG A 19 -6.63 -15.45 -0.57
C ARG A 19 -7.61 -15.84 0.51
N GLY A 20 -7.92 -14.96 1.47
CA GLY A 20 -8.96 -15.18 2.47
C GLY A 20 -10.35 -15.41 1.85
N ALA A 21 -10.61 -14.82 0.70
CA ALA A 21 -11.80 -15.05 -0.12
C ALA A 21 -11.65 -16.23 -1.12
N GLN A 22 -10.65 -17.08 -0.94
CA GLN A 22 -10.36 -18.29 -1.76
C GLN A 22 -10.03 -17.98 -3.22
N ALA A 23 -9.58 -16.77 -3.56
CA ALA A 23 -9.12 -16.46 -4.91
C ALA A 23 -7.84 -17.24 -5.23
N ASP A 24 -7.80 -17.90 -6.37
CA ASP A 24 -6.62 -18.65 -6.83
C ASP A 24 -5.64 -17.73 -7.56
N LEU A 25 -4.97 -16.91 -6.77
CA LEU A 25 -3.93 -15.97 -7.20
C LEU A 25 -2.54 -16.47 -6.80
N VAL A 26 -1.55 -16.08 -7.59
CA VAL A 26 -0.14 -16.30 -7.32
C VAL A 26 0.63 -14.99 -7.37
N TYR A 27 1.70 -14.89 -6.58
CA TYR A 27 2.65 -13.80 -6.64
C TYR A 27 3.65 -14.04 -7.76
N LEU A 28 3.74 -13.13 -8.73
CA LEU A 28 4.75 -13.15 -9.78
C LEU A 28 6.02 -12.44 -9.34
N ALA A 29 5.86 -11.24 -8.80
CA ALA A 29 6.96 -10.38 -8.38
C ALA A 29 6.45 -9.32 -7.37
N HIS A 30 7.37 -8.52 -6.85
CA HIS A 30 7.05 -7.36 -6.01
C HIS A 30 7.93 -6.14 -6.37
N SER A 31 7.50 -4.94 -5.98
CA SER A 31 8.37 -3.76 -5.97
C SER A 31 9.41 -3.89 -4.85
N PRO A 32 10.53 -3.14 -4.89
CA PRO A 32 11.30 -2.92 -3.67
C PRO A 32 10.44 -2.34 -2.55
N ALA A 33 10.88 -2.47 -1.29
CA ALA A 33 10.18 -1.90 -0.14
C ALA A 33 9.98 -0.38 -0.28
N ASN A 34 8.80 0.10 0.07
CA ASN A 34 8.31 1.44 -0.23
C ASN A 34 7.76 2.21 1.00
N PRO A 35 8.46 2.22 2.14
CA PRO A 35 7.91 2.72 3.40
C PRO A 35 7.70 4.24 3.45
N LYS A 36 8.19 5.01 2.47
CA LYS A 36 8.07 6.48 2.44
C LYS A 36 6.78 6.97 1.77
N THR A 37 6.05 6.09 1.12
CA THR A 37 4.86 6.47 0.35
C THR A 37 3.55 6.32 1.12
N GLU A 38 3.62 5.97 2.40
CA GLU A 38 2.47 5.97 3.30
C GLU A 38 2.85 6.60 4.66
N ALA A 39 1.90 7.31 5.26
CA ALA A 39 2.15 8.01 6.51
C ALA A 39 0.87 8.23 7.32
N ILE A 40 1.06 8.52 8.61
CA ILE A 40 0.06 9.09 9.51
C ILE A 40 0.26 10.61 9.51
N VAL A 41 -0.73 11.34 9.04
CA VAL A 41 -0.69 12.80 8.94
C VAL A 41 -1.72 13.46 9.86
N VAL A 42 -1.39 14.66 10.30
CA VAL A 42 -2.26 15.53 11.09
C VAL A 42 -2.27 16.94 10.48
N PRO A 43 -3.29 17.77 10.73
CA PRO A 43 -3.25 19.17 10.32
C PRO A 43 -2.01 19.89 10.88
N GLU A 44 -1.47 20.85 10.13
CA GLU A 44 -0.26 21.61 10.52
C GLU A 44 -0.35 22.15 11.96
N GLN A 45 -1.51 22.70 12.32
CA GLN A 45 -1.77 23.32 13.62
C GLN A 45 -2.21 22.32 14.70
N SER A 46 -2.26 21.02 14.40
CA SER A 46 -2.63 19.98 15.37
C SER A 46 -1.67 19.96 16.55
N THR A 47 -2.21 19.73 17.74
CA THR A 47 -1.43 19.50 18.97
C THR A 47 -0.85 18.09 19.05
N ILE A 48 -1.32 17.17 18.20
CA ILE A 48 -0.81 15.80 18.09
C ILE A 48 0.62 15.87 17.51
N ARG A 49 1.62 15.39 18.25
CA ARG A 49 3.05 15.43 17.85
C ARG A 49 3.63 14.06 17.57
N SER A 50 3.03 13.01 18.12
CA SER A 50 3.50 11.63 18.04
C SER A 50 2.34 10.66 17.90
N VAL A 51 2.63 9.40 17.60
CA VAL A 51 1.63 8.32 17.55
C VAL A 51 0.99 8.08 18.92
N ALA A 52 1.73 8.32 20.03
CA ALA A 52 1.18 8.19 21.39
C ALA A 52 0.02 9.17 21.66
N ASP A 53 0.02 10.34 21.01
CA ASP A 53 -1.03 11.36 21.16
C ASP A 53 -2.33 10.97 20.42
N LEU A 54 -2.34 9.87 19.66
CA LEU A 54 -3.54 9.36 18.99
C LEU A 54 -4.54 8.70 19.94
N LYS A 55 -4.17 8.47 21.20
CA LYS A 55 -5.09 7.89 22.19
C LYS A 55 -6.38 8.71 22.32
N GLY A 56 -7.53 8.05 22.11
CA GLY A 56 -8.85 8.67 22.12
C GLY A 56 -9.20 9.52 20.89
N LYS A 57 -8.33 9.56 19.85
CA LYS A 57 -8.53 10.36 18.64
C LYS A 57 -9.26 9.60 17.55
N ARG A 58 -9.93 10.37 16.67
CA ARG A 58 -10.57 9.87 15.46
C ARG A 58 -9.52 9.78 14.36
N VAL A 59 -9.22 8.56 13.90
CA VAL A 59 -8.19 8.31 12.90
C VAL A 59 -8.84 7.80 11.64
N GLY A 60 -8.79 8.59 10.57
CA GLY A 60 -9.31 8.24 9.26
C GLY A 60 -8.37 7.29 8.52
N LEU A 61 -8.92 6.28 7.86
CA LEU A 61 -8.15 5.35 7.03
C LEU A 61 -9.06 4.54 6.11
N ASN A 62 -8.49 3.91 5.09
CA ASN A 62 -9.19 2.91 4.28
C ASN A 62 -9.10 1.53 4.95
N LYS A 63 -10.25 0.90 5.20
CA LYS A 63 -10.34 -0.40 5.87
C LYS A 63 -9.68 -1.50 5.03
N GLY A 64 -8.84 -2.32 5.67
CA GLY A 64 -8.21 -3.48 5.02
C GLY A 64 -7.17 -3.11 3.97
N SER A 65 -6.60 -1.89 4.05
CA SER A 65 -5.50 -1.44 3.20
C SER A 65 -4.15 -1.52 3.92
N ASP A 66 -3.07 -1.22 3.19
CA ASP A 66 -1.71 -1.06 3.66
C ASP A 66 -1.63 -0.09 4.85
N VAL A 67 -2.25 1.08 4.76
CA VAL A 67 -2.29 2.06 5.85
C VAL A 67 -3.02 1.54 7.10
N ASN A 68 -3.86 0.53 6.97
CA ASN A 68 -4.43 -0.14 8.13
C ASN A 68 -3.35 -0.97 8.87
N TYR A 69 -2.46 -1.62 8.11
CA TYR A 69 -1.33 -2.36 8.67
C TYR A 69 -0.30 -1.43 9.29
N LEU A 70 0.05 -0.33 8.59
CA LEU A 70 0.90 0.73 9.14
C LEU A 70 0.36 1.27 10.47
N LEU A 71 -0.95 1.59 10.54
CA LEU A 71 -1.54 2.14 11.75
C LEU A 71 -1.42 1.18 12.94
N VAL A 72 -1.70 -0.11 12.72
CA VAL A 72 -1.56 -1.13 13.78
C VAL A 72 -0.12 -1.21 14.27
N ALA A 73 0.85 -1.31 13.36
CA ALA A 73 2.26 -1.39 13.70
C ALA A 73 2.76 -0.13 14.45
N ALA A 74 2.32 1.06 14.01
CA ALA A 74 2.67 2.33 14.64
C ALA A 74 2.11 2.44 16.07
N LEU A 75 0.84 2.07 16.26
CA LEU A 75 0.20 2.08 17.57
C LEU A 75 0.90 1.11 18.53
N GLU A 76 1.15 -0.13 18.11
CA GLU A 76 1.83 -1.14 18.93
C GLU A 76 3.24 -0.69 19.34
N LYS A 77 4.00 -0.09 18.43
CA LYS A 77 5.33 0.48 18.73
C LYS A 77 5.24 1.63 19.75
N ALA A 78 4.15 2.39 19.74
CA ALA A 78 3.89 3.46 20.70
C ALA A 78 3.27 2.97 22.03
N GLY A 79 3.11 1.66 22.23
CA GLY A 79 2.49 1.08 23.43
C GLY A 79 0.97 1.22 23.46
N LEU A 80 0.34 1.51 22.33
CA LEU A 80 -1.11 1.61 22.18
C LEU A 80 -1.66 0.37 21.46
N SER A 81 -2.95 0.16 21.61
CA SER A 81 -3.71 -0.83 20.86
C SER A 81 -4.68 -0.16 19.88
N TYR A 82 -5.18 -0.92 18.93
CA TYR A 82 -6.19 -0.43 17.99
C TYR A 82 -7.49 0.02 18.67
N LYS A 83 -7.73 -0.46 19.91
CA LYS A 83 -8.90 -0.07 20.75
C LYS A 83 -8.72 1.28 21.44
N ASP A 84 -7.50 1.81 21.48
CA ASP A 84 -7.20 3.10 22.10
C ASP A 84 -7.54 4.29 21.20
N ILE A 85 -7.92 4.04 19.96
CA ILE A 85 -8.34 5.05 18.99
C ILE A 85 -9.79 4.83 18.54
N THR A 86 -10.36 5.81 17.83
CA THR A 86 -11.63 5.67 17.11
C THR A 86 -11.33 5.61 15.61
N PRO A 87 -11.25 4.42 14.97
CA PRO A 87 -11.02 4.32 13.55
C PRO A 87 -12.24 4.78 12.76
N VAL A 88 -12.02 5.64 11.77
CA VAL A 88 -13.05 6.16 10.87
C VAL A 88 -12.75 5.65 9.46
N TYR A 89 -13.51 4.67 9.00
CA TYR A 89 -13.27 4.03 7.71
C TYR A 89 -13.92 4.81 6.58
N LEU A 90 -13.08 5.41 5.74
CA LEU A 90 -13.48 6.26 4.62
C LEU A 90 -12.64 5.95 3.37
N PRO A 91 -13.23 6.00 2.17
CA PRO A 91 -12.46 6.09 0.93
C PRO A 91 -11.58 7.35 0.93
N PRO A 92 -10.45 7.36 0.18
CA PRO A 92 -9.49 8.49 0.22
C PRO A 92 -10.11 9.87 -0.03
N ALA A 93 -11.04 10.00 -0.99
CA ALA A 93 -11.70 11.28 -1.28
C ALA A 93 -12.54 11.79 -0.10
N ASP A 94 -13.31 10.90 0.54
CA ASP A 94 -14.14 11.23 1.69
C ASP A 94 -13.29 11.53 2.92
N ALA A 95 -12.20 10.75 3.11
CA ALA A 95 -11.24 10.96 4.19
C ALA A 95 -10.54 12.32 4.07
N ARG A 96 -10.16 12.74 2.84
CA ARG A 96 -9.63 14.07 2.57
C ARG A 96 -10.59 15.16 3.01
N ALA A 97 -11.85 15.06 2.59
CA ALA A 97 -12.88 16.02 2.97
C ALA A 97 -13.13 16.03 4.48
N ALA A 98 -13.14 14.86 5.15
CA ALA A 98 -13.28 14.74 6.60
C ALA A 98 -12.09 15.37 7.35
N PHE A 99 -10.86 15.14 6.85
CA PHE A 99 -9.63 15.72 7.39
C PHE A 99 -9.64 17.25 7.32
N GLN A 100 -9.96 17.81 6.15
CA GLN A 100 -10.03 19.25 5.94
C GLN A 100 -11.08 19.95 6.83
N ARG A 101 -12.20 19.26 7.13
CA ARG A 101 -13.26 19.79 8.01
C ARG A 101 -13.01 19.53 9.50
N GLY A 102 -11.93 18.86 9.87
CA GLY A 102 -11.67 18.47 11.26
C GLY A 102 -12.63 17.39 11.79
N ALA A 103 -13.29 16.62 10.91
CA ALA A 103 -14.12 15.50 11.30
C ALA A 103 -13.30 14.27 11.72
N ILE A 104 -12.04 14.19 11.33
CA ILE A 104 -11.02 13.27 11.83
C ILE A 104 -9.82 14.06 12.32
N ASP A 105 -9.13 13.54 13.33
CA ASP A 105 -8.01 14.23 14.00
C ASP A 105 -6.66 13.87 13.36
N ALA A 106 -6.57 12.68 12.76
CA ALA A 106 -5.44 12.20 11.97
C ALA A 106 -5.95 11.40 10.77
N TRP A 107 -5.11 11.30 9.74
CA TRP A 107 -5.41 10.52 8.54
C TRP A 107 -4.21 9.63 8.20
N VAL A 108 -4.46 8.35 7.97
CA VAL A 108 -3.43 7.41 7.50
C VAL A 108 -3.69 7.18 6.02
N ILE A 109 -2.69 7.51 5.20
CA ILE A 109 -2.86 7.61 3.75
C ILE A 109 -1.56 7.34 2.99
N TRP A 110 -1.69 6.95 1.74
CA TRP A 110 -0.61 6.67 0.79
C TRP A 110 -0.55 7.70 -0.34
N ASP A 111 0.59 7.71 -1.06
CA ASP A 111 0.76 8.52 -2.27
C ASP A 111 -0.14 8.03 -3.44
N PRO A 112 -0.67 8.93 -4.29
CA PRO A 112 -0.37 10.36 -4.36
C PRO A 112 -1.16 11.24 -3.38
N PHE A 113 -2.12 10.71 -2.64
CA PHE A 113 -2.94 11.47 -1.69
C PHE A 113 -2.10 12.04 -0.53
N LEU A 114 -1.05 11.33 -0.11
CA LEU A 114 -0.11 11.83 0.88
C LEU A 114 0.61 13.09 0.37
N ALA A 115 1.17 13.04 -0.84
CA ALA A 115 1.81 14.19 -1.46
C ALA A 115 0.84 15.36 -1.65
N GLU A 116 -0.41 15.06 -2.02
CA GLU A 116 -1.46 16.07 -2.20
C GLU A 116 -1.80 16.77 -0.87
N VAL A 117 -2.06 16.03 0.20
CA VAL A 117 -2.48 16.62 1.48
C VAL A 117 -1.35 17.41 2.14
N GLU A 118 -0.11 16.97 1.99
CA GLU A 118 1.06 17.73 2.44
C GLU A 118 1.23 19.04 1.69
N THR A 119 0.96 19.05 0.37
CA THR A 119 1.16 20.22 -0.47
C THR A 119 -0.01 21.18 -0.35
N ASN A 120 -1.25 20.70 -0.47
CA ASN A 120 -2.43 21.54 -0.60
C ASN A 120 -3.11 21.86 0.74
N ALA A 121 -2.99 20.99 1.74
CA ALA A 121 -3.58 21.17 3.07
C ALA A 121 -2.53 21.34 4.20
N LYS A 122 -1.25 21.46 3.83
CA LYS A 122 -0.13 21.62 4.78
C LYS A 122 -0.17 20.59 5.92
N ALA A 123 -0.54 19.34 5.58
CA ALA A 123 -0.53 18.27 6.56
C ALA A 123 0.90 17.94 6.99
N ARG A 124 1.07 17.55 8.23
CA ARG A 124 2.34 17.18 8.83
C ARG A 124 2.35 15.69 9.16
N GLN A 125 3.38 14.97 8.74
CA GLN A 125 3.59 13.58 9.16
C GLN A 125 3.98 13.52 10.64
N ILE A 126 3.40 12.57 11.37
CA ILE A 126 3.82 12.18 12.71
C ILE A 126 4.51 10.82 12.73
N SER A 127 4.30 10.01 11.68
CA SER A 127 5.00 8.75 11.42
C SER A 127 4.84 8.39 9.93
N ASN A 128 5.78 7.65 9.40
CA ASN A 128 5.65 6.93 8.15
C ASN A 128 5.91 5.43 8.39
N ALA A 129 6.03 4.62 7.34
CA ALA A 129 6.22 3.19 7.48
C ALA A 129 7.69 2.77 7.72
N GLU A 130 8.65 3.69 7.69
CA GLU A 130 10.07 3.37 7.91
C GLU A 130 10.30 2.73 9.29
N GLY A 131 10.89 1.52 9.28
CA GLY A 131 11.14 0.76 10.51
C GLY A 131 9.88 0.21 11.20
N LEU A 132 8.75 0.20 10.48
CA LEU A 132 7.47 -0.36 10.92
C LEU A 132 7.00 -1.49 10.00
N VAL A 133 6.73 -1.15 8.73
CA VAL A 133 6.24 -2.09 7.72
C VAL A 133 6.92 -1.81 6.37
N PRO A 134 7.16 -2.81 5.54
CA PRO A 134 7.92 -2.63 4.30
C PRO A 134 7.14 -1.89 3.21
N HIS A 135 5.81 -2.07 3.15
CA HIS A 135 4.93 -1.59 2.10
C HIS A 135 5.41 -1.99 0.69
N TYR A 136 5.05 -3.19 0.24
CA TYR A 136 5.32 -3.69 -1.11
C TYR A 136 4.14 -3.44 -2.04
N ILE A 137 4.43 -3.34 -3.34
CA ILE A 137 3.45 -3.48 -4.41
C ILE A 137 3.67 -4.84 -5.04
N PHE A 138 2.61 -5.65 -5.22
CA PHE A 138 2.72 -6.99 -5.76
C PHE A 138 2.19 -7.09 -7.18
N TYR A 139 2.89 -7.84 -8.01
CA TYR A 139 2.43 -8.24 -9.35
C TYR A 139 1.83 -9.63 -9.25
N LEU A 140 0.54 -9.72 -9.52
CA LEU A 140 -0.26 -10.93 -9.33
C LEU A 140 -0.83 -11.45 -10.65
N ALA A 141 -1.03 -12.75 -10.71
CA ALA A 141 -1.80 -13.39 -11.77
C ALA A 141 -2.75 -14.44 -11.19
N SER A 142 -3.75 -14.87 -11.96
CA SER A 142 -4.42 -16.13 -11.63
C SER A 142 -3.44 -17.30 -11.84
N ARG A 143 -3.50 -18.30 -10.98
CA ARG A 143 -2.67 -19.51 -11.10
C ARG A 143 -2.83 -20.12 -12.50
N LYS A 144 -4.07 -20.24 -12.97
CA LYS A 144 -4.36 -20.76 -14.31
C LYS A 144 -3.60 -20.01 -15.41
N PHE A 145 -3.56 -18.67 -15.37
CA PHE A 145 -2.81 -17.88 -16.36
C PHE A 145 -1.31 -18.15 -16.24
N ALA A 146 -0.77 -18.07 -15.03
CA ALA A 146 0.66 -18.25 -14.79
C ALA A 146 1.15 -19.64 -15.20
N ASP A 147 0.37 -20.69 -14.93
CA ASP A 147 0.71 -22.07 -15.31
C ASP A 147 0.50 -22.35 -16.80
N THR A 148 -0.47 -21.68 -17.45
CA THR A 148 -0.74 -21.86 -18.89
C THR A 148 0.22 -21.05 -19.78
N TYR A 149 0.62 -19.86 -19.32
CA TYR A 149 1.42 -18.90 -20.09
C TYR A 149 2.61 -18.37 -19.27
N PRO A 150 3.53 -19.25 -18.79
CA PRO A 150 4.62 -18.86 -17.92
C PRO A 150 5.56 -17.83 -18.55
N GLU A 151 5.88 -17.99 -19.84
CA GLU A 151 6.73 -17.06 -20.59
C GLU A 151 6.08 -15.67 -20.71
N THR A 152 4.76 -15.62 -20.93
CA THR A 152 4.04 -14.34 -20.97
C THR A 152 4.03 -13.67 -19.61
N ALA A 153 3.83 -14.44 -18.53
CA ALA A 153 3.89 -13.92 -17.16
C ALA A 153 5.28 -13.32 -16.86
N LYS A 154 6.34 -13.99 -17.26
CA LYS A 154 7.73 -13.51 -17.15
C LYS A 154 7.95 -12.23 -17.96
N GLN A 155 7.56 -12.23 -19.24
CA GLN A 155 7.70 -11.05 -20.11
C GLN A 155 7.00 -9.82 -19.52
N VAL A 156 5.79 -9.98 -18.96
CA VAL A 156 5.07 -8.89 -18.33
C VAL A 156 5.85 -8.32 -17.13
N VAL A 157 6.42 -9.17 -16.27
CA VAL A 157 7.24 -8.71 -15.13
C VAL A 157 8.50 -7.99 -15.62
N ASP A 158 9.17 -8.53 -16.66
CA ASP A 158 10.36 -7.93 -17.24
C ASP A 158 10.06 -6.53 -17.84
N GLU A 159 8.93 -6.38 -18.56
CA GLU A 159 8.51 -5.09 -19.12
C GLU A 159 8.12 -4.08 -18.04
N LEU A 160 7.46 -4.52 -16.97
CA LEU A 160 7.16 -3.67 -15.81
C LEU A 160 8.44 -3.20 -15.11
N GLY A 161 9.45 -4.07 -15.02
CA GLY A 161 10.78 -3.71 -14.52
C GLY A 161 11.44 -2.64 -15.39
N LYS A 162 11.43 -2.81 -16.73
CA LYS A 162 11.95 -1.82 -17.68
C LYS A 162 11.21 -0.49 -17.59
N LEU A 163 9.87 -0.52 -17.52
CA LEU A 163 9.05 0.68 -17.35
C LEU A 163 9.40 1.41 -16.06
N SER A 164 9.62 0.67 -14.99
CA SER A 164 10.03 1.22 -13.69
C SER A 164 11.37 1.95 -13.77
N VAL A 165 12.37 1.35 -14.42
CA VAL A 165 13.69 1.98 -14.67
C VAL A 165 13.56 3.23 -15.55
N TRP A 166 12.74 3.15 -16.61
CA TRP A 166 12.46 4.31 -17.45
C TRP A 166 11.82 5.45 -16.63
N ALA A 167 10.80 5.17 -15.83
CA ALA A 167 10.12 6.17 -15.01
C ALA A 167 11.07 6.85 -14.00
N ASN A 168 12.04 6.10 -13.45
CA ASN A 168 13.06 6.66 -12.56
C ASN A 168 13.93 7.70 -13.28
N SER A 169 14.32 7.44 -14.53
CA SER A 169 15.16 8.34 -15.31
C SER A 169 14.39 9.45 -16.05
N HIS A 170 13.05 9.34 -16.13
CA HIS A 170 12.18 10.27 -16.87
C HIS A 170 11.02 10.78 -15.99
N GLN A 171 11.33 11.13 -14.73
CA GLN A 171 10.30 11.50 -13.74
C GLN A 171 9.40 12.66 -14.19
N ASP A 172 9.95 13.64 -14.91
CA ASP A 172 9.17 14.77 -15.41
C ASP A 172 8.13 14.37 -16.47
N GLU A 173 8.52 13.48 -17.40
CA GLU A 173 7.61 12.93 -18.41
C GLU A 173 6.57 12.00 -17.80
N ALA A 174 7.02 11.09 -16.91
CA ALA A 174 6.13 10.19 -16.18
C ALA A 174 5.09 10.96 -15.36
N ALA A 175 5.49 12.01 -14.65
CA ALA A 175 4.59 12.88 -13.90
C ALA A 175 3.58 13.58 -14.81
N GLY A 176 3.99 14.01 -16.01
CA GLY A 176 3.10 14.59 -17.02
C GLY A 176 2.03 13.62 -17.51
N LEU A 177 2.42 12.37 -17.82
CA LEU A 177 1.50 11.30 -18.22
C LEU A 177 0.50 10.97 -17.12
N LEU A 178 0.99 10.82 -15.87
CA LEU A 178 0.16 10.52 -14.71
C LEU A 178 -0.80 11.68 -14.39
N SER A 179 -0.33 12.92 -14.50
CA SER A 179 -1.18 14.11 -14.33
C SER A 179 -2.33 14.14 -15.34
N THR A 180 -2.04 13.88 -16.62
CA THR A 180 -3.04 13.83 -17.67
C THR A 180 -4.07 12.72 -17.44
N SER A 181 -3.63 11.55 -16.99
CA SER A 181 -4.51 10.38 -16.79
C SER A 181 -5.38 10.45 -15.54
N THR A 182 -4.91 11.14 -14.49
CA THR A 182 -5.57 11.17 -13.17
C THR A 182 -6.22 12.49 -12.81
N GLY A 183 -5.86 13.58 -13.50
CA GLY A 183 -6.30 14.94 -13.18
C GLY A 183 -5.63 15.56 -11.96
N LEU A 184 -4.65 14.88 -11.33
CA LEU A 184 -3.85 15.47 -10.26
C LEU A 184 -2.72 16.33 -10.83
N ASP A 185 -2.35 17.40 -10.12
CA ASP A 185 -1.27 18.28 -10.52
C ASP A 185 0.05 17.53 -10.73
N LYS A 186 0.79 17.88 -11.78
CA LYS A 186 2.09 17.30 -12.09
C LYS A 186 3.07 17.39 -10.91
N ALA A 187 3.02 18.49 -10.13
CA ALA A 187 3.87 18.67 -8.95
C ALA A 187 3.61 17.61 -7.87
N ILE A 188 2.36 17.15 -7.71
CA ILE A 188 2.01 16.05 -6.78
C ILE A 188 2.63 14.75 -7.26
N TRP A 189 2.57 14.47 -8.57
CA TRP A 189 3.18 13.27 -9.14
C TRP A 189 4.71 13.31 -9.07
N LEU A 190 5.35 14.45 -9.29
CA LEU A 190 6.80 14.59 -9.10
C LEU A 190 7.20 14.26 -7.65
N LYS A 191 6.45 14.77 -6.68
CA LYS A 191 6.70 14.48 -5.25
C LYS A 191 6.49 13.00 -4.94
N THR A 192 5.47 12.38 -5.50
CA THR A 192 5.20 10.94 -5.38
C THR A 192 6.33 10.12 -6.00
N LEU A 193 6.68 10.40 -7.25
CA LEU A 193 7.73 9.66 -7.98
C LEU A 193 9.09 9.75 -7.30
N ALA A 194 9.42 10.88 -6.66
CA ALA A 194 10.66 11.05 -5.90
C ALA A 194 10.76 10.13 -4.66
N ARG A 195 9.64 9.59 -4.18
CA ARG A 195 9.59 8.66 -3.02
C ARG A 195 9.56 7.19 -3.44
N LEU A 196 9.14 6.91 -4.69
CA LEU A 196 8.97 5.54 -5.14
C LEU A 196 10.32 4.83 -5.28
N PRO A 197 10.47 3.61 -4.78
CA PRO A 197 11.52 2.72 -5.21
C PRO A 197 11.13 2.15 -6.57
N TYR A 198 12.10 2.01 -7.44
CA TYR A 198 11.87 1.54 -8.81
C TYR A 198 12.39 0.12 -8.97
N GLY A 199 11.63 -0.74 -9.62
CA GLY A 199 12.00 -2.12 -9.90
C GLY A 199 10.82 -3.09 -9.85
N ALA A 200 11.09 -4.31 -10.34
CA ALA A 200 10.27 -5.48 -10.15
C ALA A 200 11.21 -6.61 -9.72
N GLU A 201 11.01 -7.13 -8.52
CA GLU A 201 11.89 -8.09 -7.87
C GLU A 201 11.18 -9.43 -7.70
N ARG A 202 11.95 -10.52 -7.69
CA ARG A 202 11.42 -11.85 -7.47
C ARG A 202 11.00 -12.01 -6.01
N MET A 203 9.92 -12.78 -5.82
CA MET A 203 9.47 -13.17 -4.47
C MET A 203 10.57 -13.95 -3.73
N THR A 204 10.84 -13.54 -2.51
CA THR A 204 11.81 -14.20 -1.63
C THR A 204 11.13 -14.77 -0.38
N PRO A 205 11.77 -15.71 0.32
CA PRO A 205 11.25 -16.19 1.61
C PRO A 205 11.01 -15.08 2.62
N ALA A 206 11.82 -14.02 2.62
CA ALA A 206 11.66 -12.86 3.50
C ALA A 206 10.36 -12.10 3.18
N VAL A 207 10.09 -11.82 1.90
CA VAL A 207 8.86 -11.12 1.47
C VAL A 207 7.61 -11.95 1.79
N TYR A 208 7.65 -13.27 1.61
CA TYR A 208 6.55 -14.15 2.05
C TYR A 208 6.34 -14.09 3.56
N ASN A 209 7.40 -14.01 4.37
CA ASN A 209 7.28 -13.88 5.82
C ASN A 209 6.64 -12.56 6.23
N GLU A 210 6.99 -11.44 5.58
CA GLU A 210 6.35 -10.14 5.80
C GLU A 210 4.85 -10.18 5.45
N GLN A 211 4.50 -10.79 4.31
CA GLN A 211 3.09 -10.97 3.94
C GLN A 211 2.33 -11.87 4.93
N GLN A 212 2.99 -12.89 5.49
CA GLN A 212 2.38 -13.73 6.53
C GLN A 212 2.16 -12.95 7.82
N ALA A 213 3.12 -12.11 8.24
CA ALA A 213 2.98 -11.24 9.40
C ALA A 213 1.79 -10.28 9.27
N LEU A 214 1.57 -9.72 8.07
CA LEU A 214 0.39 -8.91 7.75
C LEU A 214 -0.90 -9.75 7.89
N ALA A 215 -0.94 -10.95 7.29
CA ALA A 215 -2.10 -11.85 7.36
C ALA A 215 -2.46 -12.20 8.81
N ASP A 216 -1.46 -12.53 9.62
CA ASP A 216 -1.63 -12.86 11.03
C ASP A 216 -2.12 -11.64 11.83
N THR A 217 -1.59 -10.45 11.55
CA THR A 217 -2.04 -9.20 12.16
C THR A 217 -3.51 -8.92 11.83
N PHE A 218 -3.90 -9.04 10.56
CA PHE A 218 -5.29 -8.81 10.14
C PHE A 218 -6.26 -9.86 10.71
N THR A 219 -5.81 -11.10 10.88
CA THR A 219 -6.59 -12.13 11.58
C THR A 219 -6.76 -11.76 13.05
N ARG A 220 -5.69 -11.33 13.71
CA ARG A 220 -5.68 -10.94 15.14
C ARG A 220 -6.60 -9.78 15.46
N ILE A 221 -6.67 -8.77 14.57
CA ILE A 221 -7.54 -7.59 14.76
C ILE A 221 -8.96 -7.78 14.17
N GLY A 222 -9.26 -8.96 13.62
CA GLY A 222 -10.60 -9.30 13.10
C GLY A 222 -10.94 -8.70 11.73
N LEU A 223 -9.94 -8.24 10.95
CA LEU A 223 -10.13 -7.79 9.58
C LEU A 223 -10.14 -8.94 8.57
N LEU A 224 -9.45 -10.03 8.89
CA LEU A 224 -9.43 -11.26 8.12
C LEU A 224 -10.13 -12.36 8.92
N PRO A 225 -11.28 -12.90 8.42
CA PRO A 225 -12.08 -13.85 9.21
C PRO A 225 -11.49 -15.26 9.27
N VAL A 226 -10.51 -15.56 8.41
CA VAL A 226 -9.87 -16.88 8.29
C VAL A 226 -8.36 -16.74 8.30
N LYS A 227 -7.67 -17.77 8.81
CA LYS A 227 -6.22 -17.85 8.67
C LYS A 227 -5.84 -18.14 7.22
N VAL A 228 -4.86 -17.41 6.72
CA VAL A 228 -4.34 -17.55 5.37
C VAL A 228 -2.89 -18.03 5.45
N ASP A 229 -2.58 -19.08 4.70
CA ASP A 229 -1.20 -19.47 4.40
C ASP A 229 -0.79 -18.76 3.11
N VAL A 230 0.02 -17.72 3.24
CA VAL A 230 0.50 -16.91 2.11
C VAL A 230 1.37 -17.72 1.17
N ARG A 231 2.12 -18.71 1.69
CA ARG A 231 3.00 -19.57 0.88
C ARG A 231 2.23 -20.48 -0.06
N SER A 232 0.94 -20.73 0.16
CA SER A 232 0.07 -21.45 -0.77
C SER A 232 -0.11 -20.72 -2.11
N ALA A 233 0.22 -19.42 -2.17
CA ALA A 233 0.22 -18.61 -3.40
C ALA A 233 1.61 -18.51 -4.05
N THR A 234 2.56 -19.34 -3.65
CA THR A 234 3.90 -19.38 -4.26
C THR A 234 3.80 -19.85 -5.71
N TRP A 235 4.52 -19.16 -6.58
CA TRP A 235 4.75 -19.52 -7.96
C TRP A 235 6.15 -19.05 -8.36
N SER A 236 6.81 -19.76 -9.29
CA SER A 236 8.17 -19.42 -9.69
C SER A 236 8.20 -19.00 -11.15
N LEU A 237 8.82 -17.86 -11.42
CA LEU A 237 9.17 -17.40 -12.77
C LEU A 237 10.24 -18.28 -13.45
N ASP A 238 10.93 -19.13 -12.68
CA ASP A 238 12.00 -20.02 -13.15
C ASP A 238 11.51 -21.46 -13.34
N LYS A 239 10.19 -21.70 -13.39
CA LYS A 239 9.69 -23.01 -13.80
C LYS A 239 10.09 -23.26 -15.27
N PRO A 240 10.74 -24.43 -15.56
CA PRO A 240 11.12 -24.79 -16.91
C PRO A 240 9.90 -24.99 -17.80
#